data_326201ef2fc0e295e5989181c5987def
#
_entry.id   326201ef2fc0e295e5989181c5987def
#
_cell.length_a   1.000
_cell.length_b   1.000
_cell.length_c   1.000
_cell.angle_alpha   90.00
_cell.angle_beta   90.00
_cell.angle_gamma   90.00
#
_symmetry.space_group_name_H-M   'P 1'
#
loop_
_entity.id
_entity.type
_entity.pdbx_description
1 polymer ?
#
loop_
_entity_poly.entity_id
_entity_poly.type
_entity_poly.pdbx_seq_one_letter_code
_entity_poly.pdbx_strand_id
1 'polypeptide(L)'
;MFGWVWYMLYIPMLDKANTFFNRGNWAVIGMYVLFVFFFTKIFGGYRIGYMRISDIILSQILAVVLAMIVAYFEICLVANDYLPPQPLLLMTVTEIIFIVPWVVLVRKAYTRLYPPRQMLVIYGNYSPDDLIGKINTRKDKYNICAAESYRIGYEKLYPMIQKYNCLLYTSPSP
;
A
#
# COMPACT_ATOMS: atom_id res chain seq x y z
N MET A 1 13.73 -8.76 -9.71
CA MET A 1 14.30 -7.89 -10.76
C MET A 1 15.72 -7.42 -10.41
N PHE A 2 15.94 -6.81 -9.25
CA PHE A 2 17.26 -6.30 -8.86
C PHE A 2 18.40 -7.35 -8.99
N GLY A 3 18.21 -8.57 -8.47
CA GLY A 3 19.22 -9.63 -8.59
C GLY A 3 19.60 -9.98 -10.03
N TRP A 4 18.65 -9.94 -10.97
CA TRP A 4 18.92 -10.18 -12.38
C TRP A 4 19.76 -9.06 -12.98
N VAL A 5 19.42 -7.79 -12.70
CA VAL A 5 20.17 -6.60 -13.14
C VAL A 5 21.59 -6.64 -12.55
N TRP A 6 21.72 -7.00 -11.28
CA TRP A 6 22.99 -7.15 -10.61
C TRP A 6 23.89 -8.18 -11.31
N TYR A 7 23.39 -9.41 -11.52
CA TYR A 7 24.17 -10.49 -12.11
C TYR A 7 24.47 -10.30 -13.59
N MET A 8 23.55 -9.74 -14.37
CA MET A 8 23.69 -9.65 -15.83
C MET A 8 24.38 -8.37 -16.29
N LEU A 9 24.21 -7.27 -15.57
CA LEU A 9 24.68 -5.97 -16.02
C LEU A 9 25.83 -5.40 -15.18
N TYR A 10 25.77 -5.52 -13.85
CA TYR A 10 26.79 -4.93 -12.99
C TYR A 10 27.99 -5.85 -12.72
N ILE A 11 27.79 -7.13 -12.47
CA ILE A 11 28.92 -8.06 -12.25
C ILE A 11 29.91 -8.09 -13.41
N PRO A 12 29.49 -8.09 -14.69
CA PRO A 12 30.43 -8.02 -15.80
C PRO A 12 31.23 -6.72 -15.89
N MET A 13 30.70 -5.62 -15.30
CA MET A 13 31.38 -4.30 -15.27
C MET A 13 32.37 -4.20 -14.10
N LEU A 14 32.23 -5.03 -13.07
CA LEU A 14 33.14 -5.10 -11.95
C LEU A 14 34.42 -5.84 -12.40
N ASP A 15 35.56 -5.21 -12.22
CA ASP A 15 36.84 -5.84 -12.53
C ASP A 15 37.02 -7.15 -11.74
N LYS A 16 37.50 -8.18 -12.42
CA LYS A 16 37.70 -9.53 -11.84
C LYS A 16 38.56 -9.55 -10.58
N ALA A 17 39.38 -8.55 -10.35
CA ALA A 17 40.23 -8.41 -9.18
C ALA A 17 39.47 -8.00 -7.91
N ASN A 18 38.31 -7.35 -8.06
CA ASN A 18 37.46 -6.86 -6.99
C ASN A 18 36.13 -7.64 -6.88
N THR A 19 36.06 -8.84 -7.46
CA THR A 19 34.86 -9.67 -7.34
C THR A 19 34.55 -9.94 -5.88
N PHE A 20 33.57 -9.23 -5.40
CA PHE A 20 32.94 -9.50 -4.13
C PHE A 20 32.62 -11.01 -4.07
N PHE A 21 33.19 -11.71 -3.11
CA PHE A 21 33.00 -13.15 -2.96
C PHE A 21 31.52 -13.54 -3.20
N ASN A 22 31.24 -14.72 -3.71
CA ASN A 22 29.89 -15.21 -4.04
C ASN A 22 28.82 -14.92 -2.95
N ARG A 23 29.25 -14.89 -1.68
CA ARG A 23 28.38 -14.51 -0.54
C ARG A 23 28.08 -13.00 -0.48
N GLY A 24 28.97 -12.13 -0.95
CA GLY A 24 28.77 -10.69 -0.98
C GLY A 24 27.68 -10.27 -1.97
N ASN A 25 27.54 -10.97 -3.10
CA ASN A 25 26.46 -10.73 -4.05
C ASN A 25 25.07 -10.89 -3.42
N TRP A 26 24.91 -11.89 -2.55
CA TRP A 26 23.66 -12.07 -1.79
C TRP A 26 23.42 -10.98 -0.75
N ALA A 27 24.49 -10.42 -0.19
CA ALA A 27 24.40 -9.30 0.74
C ALA A 27 23.85 -8.04 0.03
N VAL A 28 24.35 -7.71 -1.16
CA VAL A 28 23.87 -6.57 -1.96
C VAL A 28 22.38 -6.74 -2.32
N ILE A 29 21.98 -7.94 -2.77
CA ILE A 29 20.59 -8.23 -3.08
C ILE A 29 19.72 -8.16 -1.82
N GLY A 30 20.19 -8.71 -0.70
CA GLY A 30 19.49 -8.69 0.57
C GLY A 30 19.29 -7.29 1.12
N MET A 31 20.29 -6.42 0.97
CA MET A 31 20.24 -5.03 1.39
C MET A 31 19.19 -4.24 0.60
N TYR A 32 19.16 -4.41 -0.73
CA TYR A 32 18.09 -3.82 -1.56
C TYR A 32 16.70 -4.22 -1.09
N VAL A 33 16.46 -5.53 -0.88
CA VAL A 33 15.15 -6.02 -0.40
C VAL A 33 14.81 -5.43 0.96
N LEU A 34 15.79 -5.31 1.85
CA LEU A 34 15.62 -4.72 3.19
C LEU A 34 15.23 -3.24 3.07
N PHE A 35 15.88 -2.46 2.21
CA PHE A 35 15.54 -1.05 1.98
C PHE A 35 14.15 -0.87 1.39
N VAL A 36 13.78 -1.66 0.38
CA VAL A 36 12.42 -1.63 -0.18
C VAL A 36 11.39 -1.94 0.90
N PHE A 37 11.61 -2.98 1.71
CA PHE A 37 10.72 -3.33 2.82
C PHE A 37 10.61 -2.20 3.84
N PHE A 38 11.74 -1.64 4.26
CA PHE A 38 11.82 -0.57 5.26
C PHE A 38 11.10 0.70 4.79
N PHE A 39 11.39 1.17 3.58
CA PHE A 39 10.74 2.36 3.02
C PHE A 39 9.24 2.12 2.79
N THR A 40 8.85 0.95 2.27
CA THR A 40 7.43 0.63 2.10
C THR A 40 6.68 0.64 3.45
N LYS A 41 7.32 0.21 4.52
CA LYS A 41 6.76 0.26 5.88
C LYS A 41 6.64 1.68 6.39
N ILE A 42 7.66 2.53 6.21
CA ILE A 42 7.65 3.94 6.60
C ILE A 42 6.54 4.70 5.90
N PHE A 43 6.43 4.55 4.59
CA PHE A 43 5.39 5.24 3.79
C PHE A 43 4.00 4.64 3.93
N GLY A 44 3.85 3.56 4.71
CA GLY A 44 2.55 2.94 4.98
C GLY A 44 1.98 2.14 3.82
N GLY A 45 2.81 1.71 2.85
CA GLY A 45 2.40 0.94 1.66
C GLY A 45 1.75 -0.41 1.99
N TYR A 46 1.90 -0.92 3.21
CA TYR A 46 1.22 -2.14 3.68
C TYR A 46 -0.18 -1.91 4.27
N ARG A 47 -0.63 -0.66 4.41
CA ARG A 47 -1.94 -0.34 5.00
C ARG A 47 -3.09 -0.44 3.99
N ILE A 48 -3.20 -1.57 3.30
CA ILE A 48 -4.12 -1.81 2.18
C ILE A 48 -5.58 -1.58 2.57
N GLY A 49 -5.98 -1.95 3.79
CA GLY A 49 -7.35 -1.77 4.29
C GLY A 49 -7.70 -0.35 4.76
N TYR A 50 -6.74 0.57 4.92
CA TYR A 50 -6.95 1.89 5.52
C TYR A 50 -6.76 3.05 4.55
N MET A 51 -5.89 2.92 3.56
CA MET A 51 -5.54 3.98 2.61
C MET A 51 -6.31 3.86 1.30
N ARG A 52 -6.38 4.95 0.55
CA ARG A 52 -6.87 4.93 -0.84
C ARG A 52 -5.88 4.20 -1.73
N ILE A 53 -6.34 3.68 -2.87
CA ILE A 53 -5.45 2.97 -3.83
C ILE A 53 -4.31 3.88 -4.29
N SER A 54 -4.64 5.13 -4.63
CA SER A 54 -3.66 6.14 -5.06
C SER A 54 -2.55 6.35 -4.04
N ASP A 55 -2.90 6.41 -2.75
CA ASP A 55 -1.94 6.66 -1.68
C ASP A 55 -1.00 5.46 -1.49
N ILE A 56 -1.53 4.24 -1.64
CA ILE A 56 -0.72 3.01 -1.59
C ILE A 56 0.24 2.94 -2.78
N ILE A 57 -0.24 3.23 -3.99
CA ILE A 57 0.60 3.26 -5.19
C ILE A 57 1.71 4.29 -5.03
N LEU A 58 1.37 5.51 -4.62
CA LEU A 58 2.33 6.59 -4.39
C LEU A 58 3.37 6.20 -3.34
N SER A 59 2.93 5.61 -2.22
CA SER A 59 3.83 5.13 -1.16
C SER A 59 4.82 4.07 -1.65
N GLN A 60 4.38 3.15 -2.49
CA GLN A 60 5.25 2.11 -3.05
C GLN A 60 6.21 2.68 -4.09
N ILE A 61 5.76 3.58 -4.97
CA ILE A 61 6.62 4.26 -5.94
C ILE A 61 7.72 5.02 -5.19
N LEU A 62 7.37 5.78 -4.16
CA LEU A 62 8.33 6.55 -3.38
C LEU A 62 9.34 5.64 -2.67
N ALA A 63 8.88 4.51 -2.14
CA ALA A 63 9.74 3.52 -1.48
C ALA A 63 10.76 2.91 -2.46
N VAL A 64 10.32 2.54 -3.66
CA VAL A 64 11.20 1.94 -4.68
C VAL A 64 12.21 2.98 -5.20
N VAL A 65 11.78 4.22 -5.44
CA VAL A 65 12.70 5.29 -5.89
C VAL A 65 13.78 5.56 -4.85
N LEU A 66 13.42 5.66 -3.56
CA LEU A 66 14.40 5.85 -2.49
C LEU A 66 15.33 4.64 -2.33
N ALA A 67 14.77 3.44 -2.41
CA ALA A 67 15.59 2.22 -2.35
C ALA A 67 16.58 2.14 -3.50
N MET A 68 16.18 2.56 -4.71
CA MET A 68 17.07 2.64 -5.87
C MET A 68 18.22 3.63 -5.65
N ILE A 69 17.94 4.81 -5.11
CA ILE A 69 18.98 5.81 -4.81
C ILE A 69 20.02 5.23 -3.84
N VAL A 70 19.55 4.61 -2.75
CA VAL A 70 20.44 4.00 -1.76
C VAL A 70 21.23 2.83 -2.37
N ALA A 71 20.57 1.96 -3.16
CA ALA A 71 21.22 0.86 -3.84
C ALA A 71 22.27 1.31 -4.84
N TYR A 72 22.06 2.44 -5.52
CA TYR A 72 23.06 3.02 -6.41
C TYR A 72 24.35 3.39 -5.65
N PHE A 73 24.20 4.07 -4.50
CA PHE A 73 25.36 4.38 -3.67
C PHE A 73 26.05 3.11 -3.14
N GLU A 74 25.28 2.10 -2.73
CA GLU A 74 25.80 0.80 -2.29
C GLU A 74 26.65 0.15 -3.39
N ILE A 75 26.14 0.10 -4.63
CA ILE A 75 26.84 -0.47 -5.78
C ILE A 75 28.12 0.30 -6.08
N CYS A 76 28.09 1.63 -6.08
CA CYS A 76 29.27 2.46 -6.29
C CYS A 76 30.35 2.24 -5.20
N LEU A 77 29.92 2.06 -3.94
CA LEU A 77 30.84 1.73 -2.85
C LEU A 77 31.49 0.36 -3.03
N VAL A 78 30.72 -0.65 -3.44
CA VAL A 78 31.24 -2.00 -3.69
C VAL A 78 32.21 -2.03 -4.88
N ALA A 79 31.87 -1.27 -5.93
CA ALA A 79 32.71 -1.18 -7.13
C ALA A 79 33.96 -0.33 -6.92
N ASN A 80 33.97 0.56 -5.92
CA ASN A 80 34.97 1.61 -5.72
C ASN A 80 35.15 2.51 -6.95
N ASP A 81 34.06 2.63 -7.75
CA ASP A 81 34.01 3.44 -8.96
C ASP A 81 32.58 3.90 -9.26
N TYR A 82 32.43 4.93 -10.10
CA TYR A 82 31.13 5.41 -10.55
C TYR A 82 30.60 4.55 -11.71
N LEU A 83 29.67 3.67 -11.42
CA LEU A 83 29.00 2.85 -12.42
C LEU A 83 27.84 3.58 -13.09
N PRO A 84 27.49 3.26 -14.35
CA PRO A 84 26.39 3.91 -15.04
C PRO A 84 25.06 3.59 -14.35
N PRO A 85 24.19 4.60 -14.04
CA PRO A 85 22.92 4.39 -13.36
C PRO A 85 21.81 3.84 -14.27
N GLN A 86 22.04 3.80 -15.58
CA GLN A 86 21.04 3.44 -16.58
C GLN A 86 20.33 2.09 -16.30
N PRO A 87 21.02 0.98 -15.94
CA PRO A 87 20.38 -0.29 -15.69
C PRO A 87 19.41 -0.23 -14.49
N LEU A 88 19.79 0.52 -13.43
CA LEU A 88 18.94 0.72 -12.25
C LEU A 88 17.72 1.58 -12.56
N LEU A 89 17.88 2.64 -13.37
CA LEU A 89 16.76 3.47 -13.79
C LEU A 89 15.75 2.67 -14.59
N LEU A 90 16.23 1.86 -15.56
CA LEU A 90 15.35 1.01 -16.37
C LEU A 90 14.62 -0.03 -15.51
N MET A 91 15.30 -0.61 -14.54
CA MET A 91 14.70 -1.53 -13.56
C MET A 91 13.61 -0.83 -12.76
N THR A 92 13.90 0.36 -12.23
CA THR A 92 12.95 1.14 -11.42
C THR A 92 11.68 1.50 -12.20
N VAL A 93 11.84 1.92 -13.47
CA VAL A 93 10.68 2.16 -14.34
C VAL A 93 9.85 0.90 -14.53
N THR A 94 10.50 -0.23 -14.73
CA THR A 94 9.80 -1.52 -14.87
C THR A 94 9.08 -1.89 -13.58
N GLU A 95 9.69 -1.71 -12.41
CA GLU A 95 9.07 -1.96 -11.11
C GLU A 95 7.85 -1.07 -10.89
N ILE A 96 7.93 0.22 -11.24
CA ILE A 96 6.79 1.16 -11.16
C ILE A 96 5.61 0.68 -12.02
N ILE A 97 5.89 0.20 -13.23
CA ILE A 97 4.83 -0.35 -14.10
C ILE A 97 4.16 -1.57 -13.46
N PHE A 98 4.91 -2.42 -12.77
CA PHE A 98 4.37 -3.60 -12.10
C PHE A 98 3.65 -3.29 -10.76
N ILE A 99 3.98 -2.18 -10.08
CA ILE A 99 3.33 -1.77 -8.83
C ILE A 99 1.83 -1.56 -9.04
N VAL A 100 1.41 -0.90 -10.12
CA VAL A 100 -0.01 -0.57 -10.34
C VAL A 100 -0.89 -1.82 -10.42
N PRO A 101 -0.65 -2.78 -11.34
CA PRO A 101 -1.46 -3.99 -11.41
C PRO A 101 -1.35 -4.84 -10.13
N TRP A 102 -0.18 -4.87 -9.49
CA TRP A 102 0.01 -5.58 -8.23
C TRP A 102 -0.88 -5.03 -7.12
N VAL A 103 -0.89 -3.71 -6.89
CA VAL A 103 -1.72 -3.07 -5.87
C VAL A 103 -3.21 -3.31 -6.14
N VAL A 104 -3.64 -3.21 -7.39
CA VAL A 104 -5.04 -3.48 -7.78
C VAL A 104 -5.41 -4.94 -7.50
N LEU A 105 -4.53 -5.89 -7.83
CA LEU A 105 -4.75 -7.31 -7.60
C LEU A 105 -4.84 -7.63 -6.10
N VAL A 106 -3.88 -7.15 -5.31
CA VAL A 106 -3.86 -7.36 -3.85
C VAL A 106 -5.10 -6.76 -3.20
N ARG A 107 -5.51 -5.56 -3.62
CA ARG A 107 -6.74 -4.95 -3.12
C ARG A 107 -7.98 -5.77 -3.47
N LYS A 108 -8.09 -6.27 -4.70
CA LYS A 108 -9.20 -7.13 -5.13
C LYS A 108 -9.25 -8.42 -4.31
N ALA A 109 -8.09 -9.00 -4.01
CA ALA A 109 -8.01 -10.15 -3.12
C ALA A 109 -8.43 -9.79 -1.69
N TYR A 110 -7.96 -8.64 -1.18
CA TYR A 110 -8.33 -8.16 0.16
C TYR A 110 -9.84 -7.93 0.31
N THR A 111 -10.49 -7.27 -0.66
CA THR A 111 -11.95 -7.02 -0.61
C THR A 111 -12.78 -8.29 -0.74
N ARG A 112 -12.25 -9.36 -1.35
CA ARG A 112 -12.90 -10.68 -1.37
C ARG A 112 -12.82 -11.40 -0.03
N LEU A 113 -11.69 -11.27 0.67
CA LEU A 113 -11.47 -11.89 1.98
C LEU A 113 -12.17 -11.12 3.10
N TYR A 114 -12.24 -9.79 2.96
CA TYR A 114 -12.83 -8.88 3.95
C TYR A 114 -13.92 -8.03 3.27
N PRO A 115 -15.15 -8.56 3.14
CA PRO A 115 -16.26 -7.81 2.56
C PRO A 115 -16.55 -6.54 3.36
N PRO A 116 -17.06 -5.48 2.71
CA PRO A 116 -17.37 -4.22 3.38
C PRO A 116 -18.37 -4.44 4.51
N ARG A 117 -18.10 -3.82 5.64
CA ARG A 117 -18.97 -3.93 6.82
C ARG A 117 -20.24 -3.14 6.60
N GLN A 118 -21.36 -3.77 6.92
CA GLN A 118 -22.66 -3.12 6.88
C GLN A 118 -22.78 -2.16 8.06
N MET A 119 -23.24 -0.94 7.80
CA MET A 119 -23.42 0.11 8.82
C MET A 119 -24.83 0.65 8.79
N LEU A 120 -25.39 0.85 9.98
CA LEU A 120 -26.62 1.61 10.21
C LEU A 120 -26.21 2.99 10.74
N VAL A 121 -26.60 4.05 10.04
CA VAL A 121 -26.34 5.42 10.46
C VAL A 121 -27.55 5.92 11.23
N ILE A 122 -27.33 6.30 12.51
CA ILE A 122 -28.35 6.95 13.33
C ILE A 122 -27.98 8.43 13.44
N TYR A 123 -28.87 9.30 12.99
CA TYR A 123 -28.65 10.73 13.03
C TYR A 123 -29.62 11.45 13.96
N GLY A 124 -29.17 12.57 14.52
CA GLY A 124 -29.92 13.47 15.39
C GLY A 124 -30.73 14.51 14.62
N ASN A 125 -30.61 15.75 15.04
CA ASN A 125 -31.33 16.90 14.45
C ASN A 125 -30.70 17.42 13.15
N TYR A 126 -29.48 16.99 12.81
CA TYR A 126 -28.75 17.45 11.62
C TYR A 126 -28.90 16.43 10.49
N SER A 127 -29.00 16.95 9.25
CA SER A 127 -29.05 16.10 8.06
C SER A 127 -27.81 15.22 7.94
N PRO A 128 -27.98 13.91 7.71
CA PRO A 128 -26.86 12.97 7.59
C PRO A 128 -26.15 13.04 6.22
N ASP A 129 -26.58 13.92 5.31
CA ASP A 129 -26.16 13.92 3.91
C ASP A 129 -24.66 14.11 3.76
N ASP A 130 -24.06 15.03 4.52
CA ASP A 130 -22.60 15.27 4.54
C ASP A 130 -21.84 14.06 5.07
N LEU A 131 -22.37 13.39 6.08
CA LEU A 131 -21.77 12.20 6.66
C LEU A 131 -21.89 11.01 5.70
N ILE A 132 -23.06 10.82 5.12
CA ILE A 132 -23.33 9.81 4.11
C ILE A 132 -22.44 10.05 2.89
N GLY A 133 -22.28 11.29 2.45
CA GLY A 133 -21.37 11.66 1.38
C GLY A 133 -19.92 11.25 1.67
N LYS A 134 -19.41 11.55 2.87
CA LYS A 134 -18.05 11.18 3.31
C LYS A 134 -17.88 9.66 3.44
N ILE A 135 -18.86 8.95 3.95
CA ILE A 135 -18.82 7.49 4.07
C ILE A 135 -18.91 6.83 2.69
N ASN A 136 -19.74 7.35 1.79
CA ASN A 136 -19.89 6.86 0.42
C ASN A 136 -18.63 7.02 -0.44
N THR A 137 -17.69 7.91 -0.07
CA THR A 137 -16.35 7.93 -0.71
C THR A 137 -15.52 6.69 -0.39
N ARG A 138 -15.94 5.90 0.59
CA ARG A 138 -15.29 4.69 1.09
C ARG A 138 -16.18 3.44 1.01
N LYS A 139 -16.88 3.25 -0.08
CA LYS A 139 -17.72 2.07 -0.34
C LYS A 139 -16.97 0.73 -0.25
N ASP A 140 -15.66 0.79 -0.35
CA ASP A 140 -14.76 -0.35 -0.18
C ASP A 140 -14.71 -0.90 1.26
N LYS A 141 -15.06 -0.07 2.25
CA LYS A 141 -15.02 -0.43 3.68
C LYS A 141 -16.39 -0.54 4.31
N TYR A 142 -17.27 0.39 3.97
CA TYR A 142 -18.56 0.56 4.62
C TYR A 142 -19.67 0.56 3.59
N ASN A 143 -20.69 -0.23 3.85
CA ASN A 143 -21.92 -0.22 3.10
C ASN A 143 -23.05 0.28 4.03
N ILE A 144 -23.62 1.44 3.70
CA ILE A 144 -24.72 1.99 4.48
C ILE A 144 -25.98 1.23 4.11
N CYS A 145 -26.52 0.45 5.04
CA CYS A 145 -27.74 -0.33 4.86
C CYS A 145 -28.99 0.51 5.02
N ALA A 146 -28.98 1.43 6.00
CA ALA A 146 -30.06 2.37 6.27
C ALA A 146 -29.53 3.56 7.05
N ALA A 147 -30.23 4.70 6.92
CA ALA A 147 -30.00 5.90 7.71
C ALA A 147 -31.33 6.29 8.38
N GLU A 148 -31.35 6.28 9.71
CA GLU A 148 -32.57 6.50 10.47
C GLU A 148 -32.37 7.54 11.57
N SER A 149 -33.43 8.28 11.89
CA SER A 149 -33.41 9.26 12.97
C SER A 149 -33.53 8.57 14.34
N TYR A 150 -32.80 9.09 15.36
CA TYR A 150 -32.90 8.59 16.74
C TYR A 150 -34.32 8.62 17.31
N ARG A 151 -35.22 9.45 16.71
CA ARG A 151 -36.61 9.61 17.15
C ARG A 151 -37.50 8.39 16.88
N ILE A 152 -37.04 7.42 16.09
CA ILE A 152 -37.80 6.22 15.75
C ILE A 152 -38.08 5.34 16.96
N GLY A 153 -37.31 5.49 18.04
CA GLY A 153 -37.45 4.68 19.26
C GLY A 153 -36.74 3.32 19.16
N TYR A 154 -36.36 2.81 20.32
CA TYR A 154 -35.58 1.57 20.45
C TYR A 154 -36.30 0.33 19.90
N GLU A 155 -37.63 0.29 20.03
CA GLU A 155 -38.45 -0.84 19.60
C GLU A 155 -38.38 -1.13 18.09
N LYS A 156 -38.24 -0.08 17.26
CA LYS A 156 -38.12 -0.24 15.81
C LYS A 156 -36.63 -0.39 15.37
N LEU A 157 -35.72 0.19 16.13
CA LEU A 157 -34.31 0.13 15.85
C LEU A 157 -33.72 -1.27 16.07
N TYR A 158 -34.15 -1.96 17.14
CA TYR A 158 -33.65 -3.27 17.52
C TYR A 158 -33.84 -4.36 16.44
N PRO A 159 -35.03 -4.52 15.85
CA PRO A 159 -35.24 -5.49 14.77
C PRO A 159 -34.45 -5.14 13.49
N MET A 160 -34.20 -3.85 13.23
CA MET A 160 -33.38 -3.44 12.09
C MET A 160 -31.90 -3.82 12.30
N ILE A 161 -31.36 -3.63 13.50
CA ILE A 161 -29.98 -4.05 13.83
C ILE A 161 -29.84 -5.57 13.69
N GLN A 162 -30.78 -6.34 14.17
CA GLN A 162 -30.77 -7.81 14.02
C GLN A 162 -30.90 -8.24 12.56
N LYS A 163 -31.81 -7.62 11.80
CA LYS A 163 -32.06 -7.95 10.40
C LYS A 163 -30.85 -7.72 9.51
N TYR A 164 -30.12 -6.65 9.73
CA TYR A 164 -28.99 -6.26 8.89
C TYR A 164 -27.64 -6.69 9.44
N ASN A 165 -27.59 -7.21 10.68
CA ASN A 165 -26.35 -7.57 11.39
C ASN A 165 -25.28 -6.47 11.28
N CYS A 166 -25.71 -5.20 11.44
CA CYS A 166 -24.96 -4.02 11.15
C CYS A 166 -24.18 -3.51 12.36
N LEU A 167 -23.02 -2.89 12.09
CA LEU A 167 -22.35 -2.05 13.09
C LEU A 167 -23.15 -0.75 13.27
N LEU A 168 -23.46 -0.43 14.53
CA LEU A 168 -24.14 0.80 14.89
C LEU A 168 -23.14 1.94 14.88
N TYR A 169 -23.42 2.97 14.09
CA TYR A 169 -22.68 4.23 14.14
C TYR A 169 -23.60 5.34 14.61
N THR A 170 -23.29 5.90 15.77
CA THR A 170 -24.00 7.07 16.30
C THR A 170 -23.18 8.32 15.99
N SER A 171 -23.78 9.30 15.31
CA SER A 171 -23.16 10.61 15.20
C SER A 171 -23.06 11.24 16.59
N PRO A 172 -21.88 11.70 17.04
CA PRO A 172 -21.81 12.42 18.31
C PRO A 172 -22.71 13.63 18.23
N SER A 173 -23.59 13.74 19.24
CA SER A 173 -24.33 14.99 19.45
C SER A 173 -23.36 16.09 19.86
N PRO A 174 -23.43 17.29 19.28
CA PRO A 174 -22.64 18.43 19.76
C PRO A 174 -23.04 18.83 21.16
#